data_832c31accbccb3fac0a97e1ed636156a
#
_entry.id   832c31accbccb3fac0a97e1ed636156a
#
_cell.length_a   1.000
_cell.length_b   1.000
_cell.length_c   1.000
_cell.angle_alpha   90.00
_cell.angle_beta   90.00
_cell.angle_gamma   90.00
#
_symmetry.space_group_name_H-M   'P 1'
#
loop_
_entity.id
_entity.type
_entity.pdbx_description
1 polymer ?
#
loop_
_entity_poly.entity_id
_entity_poly.type
_entity_poly.pdbx_seq_one_letter_code
_entity_poly.pdbx_strand_id
1 'polypeptide(L)'
;MKVDVTFDSTVFSVDAVKMACYRFLDRFTSDIELREDRIVCHLDFDDKLTGPSPDAQVESFKKEVLDQDLRLKLKAETEPIRNLILAHAFSKTGLIADE
;
A
#
# COMPACT_ATOMS: atom_id res chain seq x y z
N MET A 1 5.77 12.59 19.72
CA MET A 1 5.90 11.15 20.06
C MET A 1 6.31 10.38 18.84
N LYS A 2 7.34 9.57 18.96
CA LYS A 2 7.83 8.79 17.82
C LYS A 2 7.57 7.32 18.03
N VAL A 3 7.09 6.63 17.00
CA VAL A 3 6.79 5.22 17.07
C VAL A 3 7.37 4.54 15.85
N ASP A 4 8.03 3.40 16.02
CA ASP A 4 8.59 2.66 14.90
C ASP A 4 7.67 1.47 14.65
N VAL A 5 7.29 1.26 13.42
CA VAL A 5 6.47 0.13 13.02
C VAL A 5 7.25 -0.65 11.97
N THR A 6 7.44 -1.94 12.20
CA THR A 6 8.23 -2.78 11.30
C THR A 6 7.36 -3.78 10.58
N PHE A 7 7.57 -3.92 9.27
CA PHE A 7 6.86 -4.89 8.47
C PHE A 7 7.89 -5.81 7.82
N ASP A 8 7.52 -7.07 7.58
CA ASP A 8 8.38 -8.04 6.94
C ASP A 8 8.25 -7.82 5.44
N SER A 9 9.34 -7.55 4.74
CA SER A 9 9.32 -7.28 3.29
C SER A 9 9.00 -8.52 2.45
N THR A 10 9.02 -9.71 3.04
CA THR A 10 8.60 -10.93 2.33
C THR A 10 7.08 -11.06 2.37
N VAL A 11 6.41 -10.35 3.27
CA VAL A 11 4.96 -10.41 3.41
C VAL A 11 4.31 -9.17 2.82
N PHE A 12 4.88 -7.98 3.06
CA PHE A 12 4.32 -6.74 2.58
C PHE A 12 5.23 -6.05 1.57
N SER A 13 4.65 -5.38 0.60
CA SER A 13 5.46 -4.64 -0.37
C SER A 13 5.77 -3.24 0.14
N VAL A 14 6.89 -2.68 -0.25
CA VAL A 14 7.26 -1.30 0.07
C VAL A 14 6.22 -0.33 -0.50
N ASP A 15 5.67 -0.62 -1.68
CA ASP A 15 4.65 0.23 -2.30
C ASP A 15 3.38 0.30 -1.45
N ALA A 16 2.95 -0.81 -0.84
CA ALA A 16 1.79 -0.82 0.04
C ALA A 16 2.04 0.08 1.26
N VAL A 17 3.23 0.02 1.84
CA VAL A 17 3.61 0.84 2.98
C VAL A 17 3.64 2.31 2.59
N LYS A 18 4.19 2.64 1.42
CA LYS A 18 4.23 4.02 0.93
C LYS A 18 2.82 4.57 0.71
N MET A 19 1.93 3.79 0.12
CA MET A 19 0.55 4.21 -0.12
C MET A 19 -0.19 4.45 1.20
N ALA A 20 0.03 3.61 2.20
CA ALA A 20 -0.55 3.79 3.52
C ALA A 20 -0.01 5.07 4.19
N CYS A 21 1.29 5.32 4.10
CA CYS A 21 1.89 6.54 4.65
C CYS A 21 1.29 7.78 3.99
N TYR A 22 1.06 7.72 2.68
CA TYR A 22 0.48 8.83 1.94
C TYR A 22 -0.94 9.15 2.45
N ARG A 23 -1.71 8.13 2.78
CA ARG A 23 -3.08 8.33 3.27
C ARG A 23 -3.13 8.96 4.68
N PHE A 24 -2.04 8.86 5.43
CA PHE A 24 -1.99 9.39 6.78
C PHE A 24 -1.09 10.64 6.90
N LEU A 25 -0.79 11.31 5.77
CA LEU A 25 0.10 12.48 5.79
C LEU A 25 -0.40 13.61 6.67
N ASP A 26 -1.71 13.74 6.85
CA ASP A 26 -2.31 14.77 7.67
C ASP A 26 -2.36 14.40 9.16
N ARG A 27 -1.96 13.19 9.51
CA ARG A 27 -2.05 12.71 10.88
C ARG A 27 -0.71 12.58 11.57
N PHE A 28 0.30 12.17 10.84
CA PHE A 28 1.66 12.01 11.36
C PHE A 28 2.65 12.09 10.20
N THR A 29 3.91 12.39 10.53
CA THR A 29 4.95 12.35 9.53
C THR A 29 5.53 10.97 9.57
N SER A 30 5.88 10.43 8.42
CA SER A 30 6.45 9.10 8.34
C SER A 30 7.73 9.10 7.52
N ASP A 31 8.66 8.23 7.92
CA ASP A 31 9.90 8.02 7.18
C ASP A 31 10.05 6.51 7.04
N ILE A 32 10.35 6.03 5.84
CA ILE A 32 10.45 4.62 5.56
C ILE A 32 11.89 4.25 5.32
N GLU A 33 12.37 3.21 6.04
CA GLU A 33 13.72 2.76 5.88
C GLU A 33 13.64 1.29 5.57
N LEU A 34 14.44 0.82 4.58
CA LEU A 34 14.47 -0.59 4.25
C LEU A 34 15.73 -1.14 4.88
N ARG A 35 15.60 -2.13 5.77
CA ARG A 35 16.72 -2.78 6.41
C ARG A 35 16.64 -4.26 6.16
N GLU A 36 17.63 -4.81 5.46
CA GLU A 36 17.67 -6.23 5.11
C GLU A 36 16.31 -6.67 4.53
N ASP A 37 15.57 -7.51 5.24
CA ASP A 37 14.29 -8.00 4.79
C ASP A 37 13.14 -7.32 5.54
N ARG A 38 13.37 -6.16 6.16
CA ARG A 38 12.35 -5.47 6.94
C ARG A 38 12.12 -4.04 6.46
N ILE A 39 10.87 -3.61 6.53
CA ILE A 39 10.49 -2.27 6.18
C ILE A 39 10.18 -1.58 7.50
N VAL A 40 10.98 -0.58 7.87
CA VAL A 40 10.79 0.10 9.14
C VAL A 40 10.19 1.48 8.88
N CYS A 41 9.04 1.77 9.50
CA CYS A 41 8.40 3.04 9.35
C CYS A 41 8.57 3.83 10.64
N HIS A 42 9.19 4.98 10.56
CA HIS A 42 9.38 5.86 11.71
C HIS A 42 8.26 6.89 11.67
N LEU A 43 7.30 6.77 12.58
CA LEU A 43 6.14 7.65 12.62
C LEU A 43 6.33 8.70 13.73
N ASP A 44 6.10 9.96 13.37
CA ASP A 44 6.24 11.04 14.34
C ASP A 44 4.89 11.75 14.46
N PHE A 45 4.29 11.64 15.65
CA PHE A 45 3.00 12.23 15.89
C PHE A 45 3.18 13.60 16.57
N ASP A 46 2.38 14.58 16.12
CA ASP A 46 2.47 15.92 16.67
C ASP A 46 1.69 15.89 17.99
N ASP A 47 2.30 16.35 19.08
CA ASP A 47 1.69 16.37 20.38
C ASP A 47 0.48 17.31 20.43
N LYS A 48 0.33 18.19 19.45
CA LYS A 48 -0.77 19.13 19.45
C LYS A 48 -1.99 18.59 18.72
N LEU A 49 -1.89 17.38 18.12
CA LEU A 49 -3.00 16.83 17.41
C LEU A 49 -4.07 16.39 18.37
N THR A 50 -5.32 16.78 18.06
CA THR A 50 -6.47 16.31 18.82
C THR A 50 -7.09 15.21 17.97
N GLY A 51 -7.53 14.17 18.57
CA GLY A 51 -8.14 13.04 17.85
C GLY A 51 -7.78 11.69 18.46
N PRO A 52 -7.80 10.63 17.71
CA PRO A 52 -7.51 9.29 18.24
C PRO A 52 -6.11 9.23 18.83
N SER A 53 -5.90 8.37 19.80
CA SER A 53 -4.60 8.20 20.42
C SER A 53 -3.59 7.69 19.41
N PRO A 54 -2.29 7.91 19.62
CA PRO A 54 -1.28 7.38 18.71
C PRO A 54 -1.38 5.87 18.53
N ASP A 55 -1.72 5.11 19.56
CA ASP A 55 -1.87 3.65 19.47
C ASP A 55 -3.01 3.30 18.51
N ALA A 56 -4.14 4.00 18.59
CA ALA A 56 -5.27 3.78 17.69
C ALA A 56 -4.89 4.13 16.25
N GLN A 57 -4.09 5.18 16.07
CA GLN A 57 -3.65 5.57 14.73
C GLN A 57 -2.67 4.57 14.14
N VAL A 58 -1.79 4.00 14.96
CA VAL A 58 -0.85 2.95 14.52
C VAL A 58 -1.64 1.72 14.09
N GLU A 59 -2.68 1.32 14.83
CA GLU A 59 -3.52 0.19 14.44
C GLU A 59 -4.24 0.46 13.11
N SER A 60 -4.76 1.67 12.92
CA SER A 60 -5.41 2.05 11.67
C SER A 60 -4.40 2.04 10.51
N PHE A 61 -3.17 2.49 10.75
CA PHE A 61 -2.10 2.49 9.76
C PHE A 61 -1.76 1.06 9.34
N LYS A 62 -1.62 0.14 10.31
CA LYS A 62 -1.32 -1.26 10.01
C LYS A 62 -2.43 -1.89 9.15
N LYS A 63 -3.69 -1.58 9.46
CA LYS A 63 -4.82 -2.08 8.68
C LYS A 63 -4.78 -1.52 7.26
N GLU A 64 -4.39 -0.24 7.10
CA GLU A 64 -4.29 0.38 5.79
C GLU A 64 -3.18 -0.28 4.98
N VAL A 65 -2.02 -0.58 5.60
CA VAL A 65 -0.93 -1.27 4.91
C VAL A 65 -1.41 -2.64 4.40
N LEU A 66 -2.11 -3.38 5.24
CA LEU A 66 -2.64 -4.69 4.85
C LEU A 66 -3.62 -4.54 3.69
N ASP A 67 -4.52 -3.56 3.74
CA ASP A 67 -5.50 -3.33 2.70
C ASP A 67 -4.82 -2.97 1.37
N GLN A 68 -3.85 -2.07 1.40
CA GLN A 68 -3.13 -1.66 0.19
C GLN A 68 -2.33 -2.83 -0.39
N ASP A 69 -1.72 -3.65 0.46
CA ASP A 69 -0.94 -4.79 0.02
C ASP A 69 -1.84 -5.81 -0.68
N LEU A 70 -3.03 -6.09 -0.12
CA LEU A 70 -4.00 -6.99 -0.74
C LEU A 70 -4.50 -6.44 -2.08
N ARG A 71 -4.74 -5.14 -2.17
CA ARG A 71 -5.17 -4.51 -3.42
C ARG A 71 -4.12 -4.63 -4.51
N LEU A 72 -2.84 -4.43 -4.16
CA LEU A 72 -1.75 -4.56 -5.12
C LEU A 72 -1.61 -6.00 -5.61
N LYS A 73 -1.73 -6.98 -4.70
CA LYS A 73 -1.64 -8.39 -5.06
C LYS A 73 -2.80 -8.80 -5.97
N LEU A 74 -4.02 -8.37 -5.64
CA LEU A 74 -5.17 -8.68 -6.46
C LEU A 74 -5.06 -8.05 -7.85
N LYS A 75 -4.53 -6.84 -7.93
CA LYS A 75 -4.34 -6.18 -9.20
C LYS A 75 -3.34 -6.95 -10.05
N ALA A 76 -2.23 -7.40 -9.46
CA ALA A 76 -1.21 -8.16 -10.16
C ALA A 76 -1.75 -9.50 -10.66
N GLU A 77 -2.64 -10.14 -9.90
CA GLU A 77 -3.22 -11.42 -10.28
C GLU A 77 -4.29 -11.28 -11.36
N THR A 78 -5.05 -10.18 -11.36
CA THR A 78 -6.15 -10.02 -12.28
C THR A 78 -5.80 -9.32 -13.59
N GLU A 79 -4.75 -8.52 -13.63
CA GLU A 79 -4.36 -7.83 -14.84
C GLU A 79 -4.12 -8.73 -16.04
N PRO A 80 -3.38 -9.84 -15.92
CA PRO A 80 -3.17 -10.72 -17.07
C PRO A 80 -4.47 -11.30 -17.63
N ILE A 81 -5.41 -11.65 -16.75
CA ILE A 81 -6.68 -12.21 -17.16
C ILE A 81 -7.51 -11.14 -17.86
N ARG A 82 -7.50 -9.91 -17.31
CA ARG A 82 -8.25 -8.81 -17.88
C ARG A 82 -7.73 -8.46 -19.27
N ASN A 83 -6.42 -8.42 -19.45
CA ASN A 83 -5.82 -8.11 -20.73
C ASN A 83 -6.12 -9.19 -21.76
N LEU A 84 -6.15 -10.45 -21.34
CA LEU A 84 -6.46 -11.56 -22.22
C LEU A 84 -7.91 -11.46 -22.71
N ILE A 85 -8.84 -11.14 -21.82
CA ILE A 85 -10.24 -10.99 -22.18
C ILE A 85 -10.42 -9.84 -23.17
N LEU A 86 -9.76 -8.71 -22.95
CA LEU A 86 -9.87 -7.57 -23.83
C LEU A 86 -9.30 -7.90 -25.22
N ALA A 87 -8.13 -8.52 -25.27
CA ALA A 87 -7.51 -8.90 -26.53
C ALA A 87 -8.41 -9.85 -27.32
N HIS A 88 -9.02 -10.83 -26.63
CA HIS A 88 -9.89 -11.80 -27.27
C HIS A 88 -11.17 -11.12 -27.81
N ALA A 89 -11.77 -10.22 -27.02
CA ALA A 89 -12.96 -9.50 -27.44
C ALA A 89 -12.69 -8.66 -28.69
N PHE A 90 -11.55 -7.99 -28.71
CA PHE A 90 -11.23 -7.14 -29.83
C PHE A 90 -10.86 -7.96 -31.07
N SER A 91 -10.23 -9.10 -30.91
CA SER A 91 -9.89 -9.97 -32.02
C SER A 91 -11.15 -10.44 -32.71
N LYS A 92 -12.25 -10.68 -31.96
CA LYS A 92 -13.48 -11.16 -32.56
C LYS A 92 -14.13 -10.07 -33.38
N THR A 93 -13.94 -8.83 -33.05
CA THR A 93 -14.57 -7.75 -33.77
C THR A 93 -13.68 -7.29 -34.93
N GLY A 94 -12.48 -7.79 -34.99
CA GLY A 94 -11.58 -7.42 -36.02
C GLY A 94 -11.07 -5.98 -35.94
N LEU A 95 -11.42 -5.34 -34.83
CA LEU A 95 -11.05 -3.96 -34.74
C LEU A 95 -9.67 -3.76 -34.23
N ILE A 96 -9.07 -4.71 -33.70
CA ILE A 96 -7.86 -4.59 -33.11
C ILE A 96 -6.93 -5.29 -33.49
N ALA A 97 -6.40 -5.17 -34.29
CA ALA A 97 -5.36 -5.88 -34.74
C ALA A 97 -4.19 -5.60 -33.94
N ASP A 98 -4.23 -4.57 -33.31
CA ASP A 98 -3.02 -4.18 -32.76
C ASP A 98 -2.93 -4.36 -31.32
N GLU A 99 -3.69 -5.13 -30.83
CA GLU A 99 -3.63 -5.25 -29.43
C GLU A 99 -2.51 -6.04 -28.94
#